data_e7dfc00f197f062923dcf67cb91f2149
#
_entry.id   e7dfc00f197f062923dcf67cb91f2149
#
_cell.length_a   1.000
_cell.length_b   1.000
_cell.length_c   1.000
_cell.angle_alpha   90.00
_cell.angle_beta   90.00
_cell.angle_gamma   90.00
#
_symmetry.space_group_name_H-M   'P 1'
#
loop_
_entity.id
_entity.type
_entity.pdbx_description
1 polymer ?
#
loop_
_entity_poly.entity_id
_entity_poly.type
_entity_poly.pdbx_seq_one_letter_code
_entity_poly.pdbx_strand_id
1 'polypeptide(L)'
;MMIAVLIVAAVSVNAQSKAEPYFTSEQMPDMLKWCPAPPDTVGPHFAYDIMQYFWGKEMRNCKERADIAIRDAVYGLDCIIREFSEPFGLKISMEETPEIYKVLRDGTATCDSICRVPKRYYMRKRPFMRFNEPTLYPADEPHLRTNGSYPSGHTLLGWSSALLLSEINPDRADTILARGYMYGESRIIVGAHWQSDVDAARLAASAAYARLHTSERFLAQMRLARQEFRVVTGVATPAEIKAYKKAHKK
;
A
#
# COMPACT_ATOMS: atom_id res chain seq x y z
N MET A 1 31.93 33.45 35.02
CA MET A 1 30.49 33.31 34.70
C MET A 1 30.38 32.76 33.29
N MET A 2 30.15 31.44 33.18
CA MET A 2 29.92 30.78 31.88
C MET A 2 28.40 30.73 31.63
N ILE A 3 27.95 31.36 30.57
CA ILE A 3 26.54 31.30 30.15
C ILE A 3 26.42 30.05 29.26
N ALA A 4 25.71 29.04 29.74
CA ALA A 4 25.34 27.87 28.94
C ALA A 4 24.15 28.23 28.06
N VAL A 5 24.36 28.24 26.74
CA VAL A 5 23.30 28.38 25.75
C VAL A 5 22.67 26.99 25.55
N LEU A 6 21.47 26.82 26.08
CA LEU A 6 20.62 25.66 25.79
C LEU A 6 20.04 25.83 24.36
N ILE A 7 20.57 25.05 23.41
CA ILE A 7 19.93 24.88 22.10
C ILE A 7 18.78 23.90 22.29
N VAL A 8 17.55 24.40 22.37
CA VAL A 8 16.34 23.60 22.28
C VAL A 8 16.14 23.26 20.81
N ALA A 9 16.52 22.05 20.42
CA ALA A 9 16.14 21.50 19.13
C ALA A 9 14.62 21.27 19.13
N ALA A 10 13.88 22.15 18.43
CA ALA A 10 12.48 21.93 18.16
C ALA A 10 12.35 20.71 17.24
N VAL A 11 11.98 19.56 17.80
CA VAL A 11 11.51 18.40 17.05
C VAL A 11 10.14 18.81 16.49
N SER A 12 10.08 19.22 15.22
CA SER A 12 8.84 19.36 14.50
C SER A 12 8.24 17.97 14.36
N VAL A 13 7.30 17.63 15.24
CA VAL A 13 6.38 16.51 15.01
C VAL A 13 5.53 16.92 13.82
N ASN A 14 5.91 16.44 12.65
CA ASN A 14 5.13 16.61 11.43
C ASN A 14 3.83 15.83 11.63
N ALA A 15 2.76 16.52 12.03
CA ALA A 15 1.43 15.95 12.10
C ALA A 15 1.03 15.55 10.68
N GLN A 16 1.13 14.26 10.35
CA GLN A 16 0.60 13.72 9.10
C GLN A 16 -0.84 14.18 8.95
N SER A 17 -1.14 14.91 7.88
CA SER A 17 -2.51 15.34 7.63
C SER A 17 -3.39 14.10 7.45
N LYS A 18 -4.52 14.09 8.16
CA LYS A 18 -5.49 12.98 8.12
C LYS A 18 -5.91 12.70 6.68
N ALA A 19 -5.99 11.42 6.32
CA ALA A 19 -6.47 11.02 5.00
C ALA A 19 -7.94 11.45 4.79
N GLU A 20 -8.24 11.90 3.58
CA GLU A 20 -9.57 12.30 3.13
C GLU A 20 -10.03 11.36 2.00
N PRO A 21 -10.58 10.18 2.31
CA PRO A 21 -11.00 9.20 1.32
C PRO A 21 -11.97 9.78 0.29
N TYR A 22 -11.90 9.30 -0.95
CA TYR A 22 -12.80 9.71 -2.03
C TYR A 22 -14.17 9.07 -1.93
N PHE A 23 -14.24 7.89 -1.30
CA PHE A 23 -15.48 7.12 -1.07
C PHE A 23 -15.48 6.53 0.35
N THR A 24 -16.67 6.34 0.91
CA THR A 24 -16.85 5.56 2.14
C THR A 24 -16.81 4.06 1.85
N SER A 25 -16.71 3.21 2.87
CA SER A 25 -16.75 1.75 2.70
C SER A 25 -18.01 1.25 1.99
N GLU A 26 -19.15 1.88 2.26
CA GLU A 26 -20.47 1.52 1.71
C GLU A 26 -20.58 1.89 0.22
N GLN A 27 -19.78 2.84 -0.24
CA GLN A 27 -19.74 3.28 -1.62
C GLN A 27 -18.76 2.45 -2.47
N MET A 28 -17.95 1.61 -1.83
CA MET A 28 -17.02 0.70 -2.51
C MET A 28 -17.74 -0.56 -3.00
N PRO A 29 -17.21 -1.25 -4.03
CA PRO A 29 -17.74 -2.54 -4.46
C PRO A 29 -17.75 -3.56 -3.31
N ASP A 30 -18.87 -4.24 -3.10
CA ASP A 30 -19.02 -5.25 -2.06
C ASP A 30 -18.35 -6.57 -2.47
N MET A 31 -17.17 -6.85 -1.93
CA MET A 31 -16.40 -8.06 -2.24
C MET A 31 -17.16 -9.36 -1.99
N LEU A 32 -18.10 -9.40 -1.04
CA LEU A 32 -18.88 -10.61 -0.76
C LEU A 32 -19.80 -11.02 -1.92
N LYS A 33 -20.07 -10.10 -2.86
CA LYS A 33 -20.95 -10.35 -4.00
C LYS A 33 -20.23 -10.80 -5.27
N TRP A 34 -18.96 -10.46 -5.43
CA TRP A 34 -18.26 -10.68 -6.70
C TRP A 34 -16.91 -11.38 -6.57
N CYS A 35 -16.24 -11.27 -5.43
CA CYS A 35 -14.95 -11.92 -5.23
C CYS A 35 -15.16 -13.32 -4.67
N PRO A 36 -14.42 -14.34 -5.17
CA PRO A 36 -14.51 -15.69 -4.61
C PRO A 36 -14.26 -15.71 -3.11
N ALA A 37 -14.97 -16.57 -2.38
CA ALA A 37 -14.70 -16.81 -0.98
C ALA A 37 -13.29 -17.41 -0.79
N PRO A 38 -12.64 -17.23 0.39
CA PRO A 38 -11.39 -17.92 0.67
C PRO A 38 -11.59 -19.43 0.57
N PRO A 39 -10.58 -20.18 0.08
CA PRO A 39 -10.68 -21.64 -0.04
C PRO A 39 -11.02 -22.32 1.29
N ASP A 40 -11.83 -23.37 1.22
CA ASP A 40 -12.02 -24.29 2.33
C ASP A 40 -10.70 -24.92 2.75
N THR A 41 -10.63 -25.40 4.02
CA THR A 41 -9.42 -26.00 4.60
C THR A 41 -9.09 -27.39 4.05
N VAL A 42 -9.85 -27.86 3.09
CA VAL A 42 -9.64 -29.10 2.33
C VAL A 42 -9.80 -28.80 0.85
N GLY A 43 -9.02 -29.49 0.02
CA GLY A 43 -9.12 -29.32 -1.43
C GLY A 43 -7.90 -28.67 -2.08
N PRO A 44 -7.85 -28.64 -3.44
CA PRO A 44 -6.66 -28.27 -4.20
C PRO A 44 -6.28 -26.79 -4.02
N HIS A 45 -7.23 -25.90 -3.91
CA HIS A 45 -6.95 -24.46 -3.71
C HIS A 45 -6.28 -24.20 -2.36
N PHE A 46 -6.69 -24.91 -1.30
CA PHE A 46 -6.04 -24.77 -0.01
C PHE A 46 -4.68 -25.49 0.03
N ALA A 47 -4.53 -26.61 -0.69
CA ALA A 47 -3.23 -27.27 -0.88
C ALA A 47 -2.22 -26.29 -1.52
N TYR A 48 -2.65 -25.49 -2.49
CA TYR A 48 -1.83 -24.44 -3.08
C TYR A 48 -1.44 -23.35 -2.06
N ASP A 49 -2.36 -22.88 -1.22
CA ASP A 49 -2.07 -21.96 -0.12
C ASP A 49 -0.98 -22.51 0.82
N ILE A 50 -1.06 -23.80 1.15
CA ILE A 50 -0.06 -24.49 1.99
C ILE A 50 1.31 -24.54 1.28
N MET A 51 1.35 -24.91 0.00
CA MET A 51 2.59 -24.95 -0.78
C MET A 51 3.27 -23.57 -0.82
N GLN A 52 2.50 -22.51 -1.04
CA GLN A 52 3.00 -21.15 -1.05
C GLN A 52 3.49 -20.68 0.34
N TYR A 53 2.85 -21.12 1.40
CA TYR A 53 3.35 -20.85 2.76
C TYR A 53 4.74 -21.44 3.00
N PHE A 54 4.95 -22.71 2.58
CA PHE A 54 6.26 -23.35 2.71
C PHE A 54 7.30 -22.72 1.78
N TRP A 55 6.94 -22.39 0.55
CA TRP A 55 7.80 -21.60 -0.34
C TRP A 55 8.22 -20.28 0.34
N GLY A 56 7.28 -19.56 0.95
CA GLY A 56 7.60 -18.33 1.69
C GLY A 56 8.58 -18.55 2.83
N LYS A 57 8.52 -19.69 3.52
CA LYS A 57 9.51 -20.07 4.55
C LYS A 57 10.89 -20.32 3.95
N GLU A 58 11.00 -20.97 2.81
CA GLU A 58 12.26 -21.20 2.10
C GLU A 58 12.90 -19.88 1.67
N MET A 59 12.10 -18.92 1.19
CA MET A 59 12.58 -17.59 0.80
C MET A 59 13.19 -16.80 1.96
N ARG A 60 12.93 -17.14 3.21
CA ARG A 60 13.60 -16.54 4.38
C ARG A 60 15.10 -16.84 4.45
N ASN A 61 15.57 -17.89 3.77
CA ASN A 61 17.00 -18.25 3.67
C ASN A 61 17.76 -17.25 2.79
N CYS A 62 17.10 -16.51 1.91
CA CYS A 62 17.68 -15.39 1.20
C CYS A 62 17.54 -14.13 2.08
N LYS A 63 18.65 -13.74 2.72
CA LYS A 63 18.65 -12.63 3.67
C LYS A 63 18.07 -11.33 3.09
N GLU A 64 18.45 -10.98 1.87
CA GLU A 64 17.97 -9.78 1.18
C GLU A 64 16.46 -9.79 1.02
N ARG A 65 15.88 -10.93 0.58
CA ARG A 65 14.44 -11.07 0.39
C ARG A 65 13.68 -11.07 1.74
N ALA A 66 14.27 -11.67 2.76
CA ALA A 66 13.72 -11.65 4.13
C ALA A 66 13.70 -10.22 4.71
N ASP A 67 14.77 -9.46 4.55
CA ASP A 67 14.88 -8.08 5.01
C ASP A 67 13.83 -7.18 4.31
N ILE A 68 13.60 -7.37 3.00
CA ILE A 68 12.52 -6.68 2.26
C ILE A 68 11.17 -7.06 2.85
N ALA A 69 10.92 -8.33 3.11
CA ALA A 69 9.63 -8.78 3.65
C ALA A 69 9.36 -8.22 5.06
N ILE A 70 10.38 -8.07 5.88
CA ILE A 70 10.29 -7.43 7.21
C ILE A 70 9.95 -5.94 7.07
N ARG A 71 10.61 -5.21 6.14
CA ARG A 71 10.29 -3.80 5.90
C ARG A 71 8.86 -3.62 5.40
N ASP A 72 8.39 -4.51 4.52
CA ASP A 72 7.03 -4.51 3.98
C ASP A 72 5.97 -4.91 5.03
N ALA A 73 6.39 -5.50 6.15
CA ALA A 73 5.50 -5.86 7.24
C ALA A 73 5.03 -4.63 8.05
N VAL A 74 5.76 -3.52 8.00
CA VAL A 74 5.34 -2.27 8.62
C VAL A 74 4.17 -1.67 7.81
N TYR A 75 2.99 -1.55 8.43
CA TYR A 75 1.81 -1.03 7.76
C TYR A 75 1.78 0.50 7.76
N GLY A 76 1.39 1.10 6.65
CA GLY A 76 1.10 2.53 6.56
C GLY A 76 1.74 3.26 5.39
N LEU A 77 1.35 4.52 5.24
CA LEU A 77 1.78 5.38 4.14
C LEU A 77 3.29 5.62 4.12
N ASP A 78 3.92 5.78 5.29
CA ASP A 78 5.38 6.00 5.38
C ASP A 78 6.17 4.82 4.84
N CYS A 79 5.69 3.59 5.09
CA CYS A 79 6.27 2.40 4.51
C CYS A 79 6.15 2.42 2.98
N ILE A 80 4.97 2.74 2.46
CA ILE A 80 4.74 2.87 1.01
C ILE A 80 5.67 3.92 0.40
N ILE A 81 5.77 5.10 0.98
CA ILE A 81 6.65 6.17 0.50
C ILE A 81 8.10 5.69 0.45
N ARG A 82 8.58 5.07 1.52
CA ARG A 82 9.95 4.54 1.61
C ARG A 82 10.22 3.49 0.54
N GLU A 83 9.30 2.54 0.36
CA GLU A 83 9.51 1.37 -0.48
C GLU A 83 9.19 1.62 -1.97
N PHE A 84 8.45 2.69 -2.30
CA PHE A 84 8.05 2.99 -3.67
C PHE A 84 8.73 4.21 -4.29
N SER A 85 9.43 5.07 -3.51
CA SER A 85 10.11 6.25 -4.05
C SER A 85 11.18 5.88 -5.09
N GLU A 86 11.99 4.86 -4.84
CA GLU A 86 13.02 4.39 -5.79
C GLU A 86 12.39 3.76 -7.04
N PRO A 87 11.48 2.78 -6.98
CA PRO A 87 10.79 2.25 -8.15
C PRO A 87 10.06 3.33 -8.96
N PHE A 88 9.46 4.30 -8.29
CA PHE A 88 8.78 5.45 -8.92
C PHE A 88 9.76 6.41 -9.62
N GLY A 89 11.02 6.45 -9.17
CA GLY A 89 12.09 7.30 -9.74
C GLY A 89 12.09 8.73 -9.22
N LEU A 90 11.36 9.00 -8.15
CA LEU A 90 11.30 10.30 -7.50
C LEU A 90 11.01 10.11 -6.01
N LYS A 91 11.69 10.89 -5.16
CA LYS A 91 11.37 10.94 -3.73
C LYS A 91 9.97 11.52 -3.54
N ILE A 92 9.13 10.78 -2.83
CA ILE A 92 7.76 11.21 -2.51
C ILE A 92 7.76 11.80 -1.12
N SER A 93 7.29 13.04 -0.98
CA SER A 93 7.14 13.69 0.32
C SER A 93 6.06 14.78 0.28
N MET A 94 5.58 15.17 1.47
CA MET A 94 4.61 16.26 1.57
C MET A 94 5.23 17.62 1.23
N GLU A 95 6.54 17.77 1.39
CA GLU A 95 7.28 19.00 1.15
C GLU A 95 7.60 19.20 -0.34
N GLU A 96 8.08 18.14 -1.00
CA GLU A 96 8.62 18.22 -2.37
C GLU A 96 7.60 17.83 -3.44
N THR A 97 6.68 16.90 -3.11
CA THR A 97 5.69 16.32 -4.03
C THR A 97 4.30 16.21 -3.38
N PRO A 98 3.73 17.32 -2.88
CA PRO A 98 2.50 17.31 -2.10
C PRO A 98 1.29 16.73 -2.84
N GLU A 99 1.20 16.91 -4.17
CA GLU A 99 0.06 16.41 -4.92
C GLU A 99 0.14 14.89 -5.15
N ILE A 100 1.34 14.34 -5.38
CA ILE A 100 1.60 12.90 -5.44
C ILE A 100 1.37 12.27 -4.06
N TYR A 101 1.86 12.90 -3.00
CA TYR A 101 1.63 12.47 -1.62
C TYR A 101 0.13 12.35 -1.31
N LYS A 102 -0.69 13.35 -1.68
CA LYS A 102 -2.15 13.35 -1.49
C LYS A 102 -2.83 12.19 -2.25
N VAL A 103 -2.43 11.94 -3.50
CA VAL A 103 -2.95 10.81 -4.27
C VAL A 103 -2.73 9.50 -3.55
N LEU A 104 -1.51 9.27 -3.03
CA LEU A 104 -1.22 8.05 -2.26
C LEU A 104 -2.01 8.01 -0.95
N ARG A 105 -1.99 9.08 -0.16
CA ARG A 105 -2.66 9.14 1.14
C ARG A 105 -4.16 8.87 1.03
N ASP A 106 -4.85 9.58 0.16
CA ASP A 106 -6.31 9.54 0.07
C ASP A 106 -6.81 8.39 -0.80
N GLY A 107 -6.05 8.07 -1.86
CA GLY A 107 -6.34 6.96 -2.76
C GLY A 107 -6.18 5.61 -2.07
N THR A 108 -5.06 5.39 -1.37
CA THR A 108 -4.83 4.12 -0.66
C THR A 108 -5.78 3.95 0.52
N ALA A 109 -6.08 5.02 1.27
CA ALA A 109 -7.07 4.99 2.35
C ALA A 109 -8.48 4.65 1.84
N THR A 110 -8.84 5.12 0.63
CA THR A 110 -10.09 4.75 -0.03
C THR A 110 -10.07 3.27 -0.41
N CYS A 111 -9.00 2.81 -1.07
CA CYS A 111 -8.87 1.42 -1.48
C CYS A 111 -8.88 0.46 -0.29
N ASP A 112 -8.21 0.79 0.82
CA ASP A 112 -8.17 -0.05 2.02
C ASP A 112 -9.56 -0.34 2.60
N SER A 113 -10.49 0.57 2.42
CA SER A 113 -11.85 0.43 2.95
C SER A 113 -12.61 -0.80 2.43
N ILE A 114 -12.29 -1.29 1.21
CA ILE A 114 -12.96 -2.42 0.55
C ILE A 114 -12.75 -3.76 1.30
N CYS A 115 -11.65 -3.91 2.05
CA CYS A 115 -11.32 -5.17 2.72
C CYS A 115 -11.98 -5.33 4.11
N ARG A 116 -12.61 -4.29 4.66
CA ARG A 116 -13.11 -4.31 6.04
C ARG A 116 -14.23 -5.30 6.26
N VAL A 117 -15.19 -5.35 5.34
CA VAL A 117 -16.35 -6.23 5.44
C VAL A 117 -15.93 -7.70 5.32
N PRO A 118 -15.21 -8.15 4.26
CA PRO A 118 -14.81 -9.55 4.13
C PRO A 118 -13.89 -10.02 5.25
N LYS A 119 -13.00 -9.16 5.78
CA LYS A 119 -12.17 -9.52 6.95
C LYS A 119 -13.01 -9.92 8.15
N ARG A 120 -14.05 -9.16 8.47
CA ARG A 120 -14.97 -9.42 9.59
C ARG A 120 -15.88 -10.61 9.32
N TYR A 121 -16.32 -10.76 8.09
CA TYR A 121 -17.25 -11.82 7.70
C TYR A 121 -16.59 -13.20 7.75
N TYR A 122 -15.42 -13.36 7.12
CA TYR A 122 -14.74 -14.65 7.05
C TYR A 122 -13.92 -14.98 8.31
N MET A 123 -13.39 -13.98 9.02
CA MET A 123 -12.48 -14.18 10.16
C MET A 123 -11.47 -15.30 9.93
N ARG A 124 -10.97 -15.39 8.68
CA ARG A 124 -10.10 -16.46 8.23
C ARG A 124 -8.84 -16.58 9.10
N LYS A 125 -8.54 -17.79 9.57
CA LYS A 125 -7.36 -18.08 10.37
C LYS A 125 -6.09 -17.92 9.54
N ARG A 126 -5.09 -17.21 10.06
CA ARG A 126 -3.82 -16.93 9.38
C ARG A 126 -2.88 -18.14 9.41
N PRO A 127 -1.90 -18.25 8.46
CA PRO A 127 -0.93 -19.34 8.42
C PRO A 127 -0.21 -19.57 9.73
N PHE A 128 0.41 -18.54 10.29
CA PHE A 128 1.17 -18.63 11.54
C PHE A 128 0.32 -19.13 12.73
N MET A 129 -0.96 -18.77 12.75
CA MET A 129 -1.89 -19.28 13.77
C MET A 129 -2.28 -20.74 13.52
N ARG A 130 -2.36 -21.16 12.23
CA ARG A 130 -2.71 -22.54 11.88
C ARG A 130 -1.59 -23.51 12.24
N PHE A 131 -0.36 -23.14 11.95
CA PHE A 131 0.82 -23.96 12.20
C PHE A 131 1.43 -23.72 13.59
N ASN A 132 0.89 -22.79 14.37
CA ASN A 132 1.40 -22.41 15.67
C ASN A 132 2.91 -22.05 15.64
N GLU A 133 3.29 -21.27 14.63
CA GLU A 133 4.65 -20.80 14.39
C GLU A 133 4.68 -19.26 14.44
N PRO A 134 5.80 -18.62 14.83
CA PRO A 134 5.92 -17.18 14.76
C PRO A 134 6.01 -16.70 13.30
N THR A 135 5.55 -15.47 13.07
CA THR A 135 5.82 -14.78 11.80
C THR A 135 7.27 -14.29 11.76
N LEU A 136 7.74 -13.88 10.57
CA LEU A 136 9.04 -13.21 10.43
C LEU A 136 9.05 -11.80 11.06
N TYR A 137 7.87 -11.24 11.37
CA TYR A 137 7.69 -9.94 12.04
C TYR A 137 6.72 -10.07 13.22
N PRO A 138 7.16 -10.59 14.38
CA PRO A 138 6.29 -10.88 15.52
C PRO A 138 5.60 -9.65 16.14
N ALA A 139 6.15 -8.45 15.95
CA ALA A 139 5.60 -7.22 16.53
C ALA A 139 4.14 -6.94 16.09
N ASP A 140 3.72 -7.42 14.91
CA ASP A 140 2.36 -7.22 14.38
C ASP A 140 1.38 -8.36 14.78
N GLU A 141 1.88 -9.47 15.33
CA GLU A 141 1.04 -10.64 15.64
C GLU A 141 -0.13 -10.36 16.59
N PRO A 142 -0.01 -9.55 17.66
CA PRO A 142 -1.13 -9.26 18.53
C PRO A 142 -2.33 -8.69 17.76
N HIS A 143 -2.08 -7.75 16.84
CA HIS A 143 -3.11 -7.21 15.95
C HIS A 143 -3.62 -8.25 14.94
N LEU A 144 -2.72 -9.03 14.34
CA LEU A 144 -3.07 -10.03 13.33
C LEU A 144 -3.94 -11.17 13.89
N ARG A 145 -3.79 -11.51 15.16
CA ARG A 145 -4.58 -12.56 15.83
C ARG A 145 -6.06 -12.21 15.99
N THR A 146 -6.38 -10.92 16.04
CA THR A 146 -7.77 -10.42 16.21
C THR A 146 -8.41 -9.95 14.92
N ASN A 147 -7.68 -10.06 13.79
CA ASN A 147 -8.11 -9.55 12.49
C ASN A 147 -8.03 -10.66 11.43
N GLY A 148 -9.15 -10.88 10.72
CA GLY A 148 -9.24 -11.93 9.68
C GLY A 148 -8.15 -11.81 8.60
N SER A 149 -7.68 -12.98 8.11
CA SER A 149 -6.61 -13.03 7.10
C SER A 149 -7.07 -12.52 5.73
N TYR A 150 -8.30 -12.81 5.32
CA TYR A 150 -8.81 -12.58 3.97
C TYR A 150 -9.63 -11.30 3.83
N PRO A 151 -9.34 -10.48 2.80
CA PRO A 151 -8.14 -10.42 1.98
C PRO A 151 -6.98 -9.73 2.70
N SER A 152 -5.77 -9.75 2.10
CA SER A 152 -4.58 -9.12 2.68
C SER A 152 -4.61 -7.59 2.58
N GLY A 153 -4.67 -6.88 3.72
CA GLY A 153 -4.65 -5.41 3.75
C GLY A 153 -3.32 -4.81 3.25
N HIS A 154 -2.17 -5.39 3.63
CA HIS A 154 -0.87 -4.94 3.13
C HIS A 154 -0.76 -5.10 1.61
N THR A 155 -1.17 -6.24 1.07
CA THR A 155 -1.15 -6.45 -0.39
C THR A 155 -2.04 -5.45 -1.11
N LEU A 156 -3.22 -5.19 -0.56
CA LEU A 156 -4.14 -4.18 -1.11
C LEU A 156 -3.49 -2.79 -1.11
N LEU A 157 -2.86 -2.40 0.00
CA LEU A 157 -2.13 -1.14 0.12
C LEU A 157 -0.99 -1.04 -0.92
N GLY A 158 -0.13 -2.07 -1.02
CA GLY A 158 0.99 -2.07 -1.97
C GLY A 158 0.54 -2.09 -3.43
N TRP A 159 -0.47 -2.89 -3.77
CA TRP A 159 -0.96 -2.99 -5.14
C TRP A 159 -1.71 -1.72 -5.59
N SER A 160 -2.55 -1.12 -4.73
CA SER A 160 -3.19 0.15 -5.04
C SER A 160 -2.18 1.29 -5.20
N SER A 161 -1.13 1.32 -4.38
CA SER A 161 -0.03 2.28 -4.53
C SER A 161 0.70 2.11 -5.86
N ALA A 162 0.97 0.86 -6.26
CA ALA A 162 1.60 0.58 -7.55
C ALA A 162 0.75 1.06 -8.72
N LEU A 163 -0.57 0.81 -8.70
CA LEU A 163 -1.48 1.28 -9.74
C LEU A 163 -1.53 2.81 -9.82
N LEU A 164 -1.65 3.49 -8.68
CA LEU A 164 -1.68 4.96 -8.61
C LEU A 164 -0.38 5.59 -9.13
N LEU A 165 0.76 5.05 -8.73
CA LEU A 165 2.07 5.55 -9.15
C LEU A 165 2.39 5.25 -10.62
N SER A 166 1.98 4.08 -11.13
CA SER A 166 2.14 3.74 -12.55
C SER A 166 1.33 4.66 -13.45
N GLU A 167 0.17 5.14 -13.00
CA GLU A 167 -0.63 6.13 -13.73
C GLU A 167 0.04 7.52 -13.76
N ILE A 168 0.79 7.89 -12.72
CA ILE A 168 1.53 9.16 -12.66
C ILE A 168 2.80 9.09 -13.49
N ASN A 169 3.55 7.99 -13.40
CA ASN A 169 4.81 7.75 -14.14
C ASN A 169 4.72 6.45 -14.97
N PRO A 170 4.09 6.49 -16.15
CA PRO A 170 3.92 5.31 -16.99
C PRO A 170 5.24 4.76 -17.56
N ASP A 171 6.28 5.58 -17.67
CA ASP A 171 7.58 5.15 -18.19
C ASP A 171 8.30 4.15 -17.25
N ARG A 172 7.91 4.11 -15.98
CA ARG A 172 8.41 3.17 -14.98
C ARG A 172 7.35 2.17 -14.50
N ALA A 173 6.23 2.04 -15.21
CA ALA A 173 5.12 1.21 -14.80
C ALA A 173 5.54 -0.23 -14.46
N ASP A 174 6.38 -0.86 -15.29
CA ASP A 174 6.84 -2.23 -15.06
C ASP A 174 7.60 -2.38 -13.74
N THR A 175 8.51 -1.45 -13.44
CA THR A 175 9.28 -1.44 -12.19
C THR A 175 8.39 -1.21 -10.98
N ILE A 176 7.44 -0.28 -11.08
CA ILE A 176 6.50 0.05 -10.02
C ILE A 176 5.55 -1.12 -9.75
N LEU A 177 5.00 -1.73 -10.81
CA LEU A 177 4.10 -2.87 -10.69
C LEU A 177 4.81 -4.11 -10.15
N ALA A 178 6.06 -4.37 -10.59
CA ALA A 178 6.89 -5.43 -10.03
C ALA A 178 7.11 -5.25 -8.52
N ARG A 179 7.37 -4.01 -8.06
CA ARG A 179 7.50 -3.71 -6.63
C ARG A 179 6.19 -3.95 -5.87
N GLY A 180 5.05 -3.54 -6.45
CA GLY A 180 3.72 -3.80 -5.88
C GLY A 180 3.39 -5.28 -5.77
N TYR A 181 3.79 -6.07 -6.77
CA TYR A 181 3.64 -7.53 -6.77
C TYR A 181 4.48 -8.17 -5.65
N MET A 182 5.76 -7.79 -5.56
CA MET A 182 6.70 -8.23 -4.52
C MET A 182 6.21 -7.88 -3.10
N TYR A 183 5.54 -6.71 -2.94
CA TYR A 183 4.97 -6.28 -1.66
C TYR A 183 3.91 -7.28 -1.15
N GLY A 184 3.08 -7.80 -2.06
CA GLY A 184 2.14 -8.88 -1.73
C GLY A 184 2.82 -10.20 -1.37
N GLU A 185 3.87 -10.62 -2.12
CA GLU A 185 4.65 -11.83 -1.81
C GLU A 185 5.31 -11.77 -0.43
N SER A 186 5.72 -10.57 -0.02
CA SER A 186 6.30 -10.35 1.31
C SER A 186 5.37 -10.83 2.42
N ARG A 187 4.04 -10.83 2.21
CA ARG A 187 3.07 -11.30 3.22
C ARG A 187 3.07 -12.82 3.37
N ILE A 188 3.41 -13.55 2.30
CA ILE A 188 3.60 -15.01 2.32
C ILE A 188 4.91 -15.32 3.06
N ILE A 189 5.99 -14.63 2.72
CA ILE A 189 7.33 -14.81 3.32
C ILE A 189 7.29 -14.51 4.82
N VAL A 190 6.61 -13.44 5.22
CA VAL A 190 6.38 -13.14 6.64
C VAL A 190 5.55 -14.24 7.33
N GLY A 191 4.71 -14.98 6.60
CA GLY A 191 3.83 -16.02 7.15
C GLY A 191 2.52 -15.47 7.73
N ALA A 192 2.17 -14.24 7.38
CA ALA A 192 0.97 -13.55 7.88
C ALA A 192 -0.30 -13.82 7.07
N HIS A 193 -0.14 -14.20 5.79
CA HIS A 193 -1.24 -14.40 4.84
C HIS A 193 -1.06 -15.64 3.97
N TRP A 194 -2.17 -16.17 3.50
CA TRP A 194 -2.24 -17.21 2.47
C TRP A 194 -2.11 -16.58 1.07
N GLN A 195 -1.72 -17.40 0.07
CA GLN A 195 -1.63 -16.91 -1.31
C GLN A 195 -2.98 -16.40 -1.80
N SER A 196 -4.06 -17.10 -1.53
CA SER A 196 -5.41 -16.68 -1.91
C SER A 196 -5.86 -15.37 -1.23
N ASP A 197 -5.35 -15.03 -0.03
CA ASP A 197 -5.58 -13.71 0.58
C ASP A 197 -4.90 -12.59 -0.22
N VAL A 198 -3.71 -12.89 -0.74
CA VAL A 198 -2.89 -11.95 -1.54
C VAL A 198 -3.53 -11.74 -2.91
N ASP A 199 -3.95 -12.81 -3.58
CA ASP A 199 -4.57 -12.73 -4.91
C ASP A 199 -5.92 -11.98 -4.86
N ALA A 200 -6.76 -12.28 -3.89
CA ALA A 200 -8.01 -11.57 -3.65
C ALA A 200 -7.78 -10.08 -3.35
N ALA A 201 -6.69 -9.74 -2.64
CA ALA A 201 -6.35 -8.36 -2.35
C ALA A 201 -5.91 -7.58 -3.59
N ARG A 202 -5.19 -8.20 -4.53
CA ARG A 202 -4.86 -7.58 -5.82
C ARG A 202 -6.11 -7.31 -6.66
N LEU A 203 -7.05 -8.27 -6.70
CA LEU A 203 -8.34 -8.08 -7.37
C LEU A 203 -9.14 -6.93 -6.71
N ALA A 204 -9.19 -6.92 -5.39
CA ALA A 204 -9.89 -5.89 -4.63
C ALA A 204 -9.30 -4.49 -4.86
N ALA A 205 -7.97 -4.37 -4.85
CA ALA A 205 -7.28 -3.11 -5.13
C ALA A 205 -7.55 -2.62 -6.55
N SER A 206 -7.58 -3.54 -7.54
CA SER A 206 -7.89 -3.20 -8.94
C SER A 206 -9.35 -2.73 -9.10
N ALA A 207 -10.30 -3.37 -8.42
CA ALA A 207 -11.70 -2.94 -8.40
C ALA A 207 -11.87 -1.58 -7.69
N ALA A 208 -11.16 -1.37 -6.59
CA ALA A 208 -11.16 -0.10 -5.87
C ALA A 208 -10.54 1.03 -6.71
N TYR A 209 -9.44 0.74 -7.41
CA TYR A 209 -8.79 1.66 -8.34
C TYR A 209 -9.75 2.06 -9.48
N ALA A 210 -10.45 1.10 -10.09
CA ALA A 210 -11.47 1.41 -11.10
C ALA A 210 -12.60 2.30 -10.51
N ARG A 211 -13.02 2.05 -9.27
CA ARG A 211 -14.00 2.88 -8.59
C ARG A 211 -13.50 4.31 -8.37
N LEU A 212 -12.23 4.51 -8.01
CA LEU A 212 -11.64 5.85 -7.87
C LEU A 212 -11.84 6.72 -9.11
N HIS A 213 -11.74 6.14 -10.31
CA HIS A 213 -11.89 6.85 -11.60
C HIS A 213 -13.31 7.34 -11.88
N THR A 214 -14.29 6.97 -11.07
CA THR A 214 -15.65 7.54 -11.13
C THR A 214 -15.82 8.79 -10.25
N SER A 215 -14.76 9.24 -9.55
CA SER A 215 -14.76 10.44 -8.72
C SER A 215 -14.10 11.61 -9.43
N GLU A 216 -14.84 12.67 -9.72
CA GLU A 216 -14.27 13.91 -10.27
C GLU A 216 -13.19 14.51 -9.35
N ARG A 217 -13.36 14.40 -8.03
CA ARG A 217 -12.36 14.85 -7.05
C ARG A 217 -11.05 14.06 -7.18
N PHE A 218 -11.12 12.75 -7.37
CA PHE A 218 -9.94 11.91 -7.62
C PHE A 218 -9.27 12.27 -8.94
N LEU A 219 -10.03 12.37 -10.02
CA LEU A 219 -9.51 12.72 -11.35
C LEU A 219 -8.84 14.10 -11.35
N ALA A 220 -9.39 15.07 -10.62
CA ALA A 220 -8.78 16.39 -10.46
C ALA A 220 -7.44 16.29 -9.71
N GLN A 221 -7.38 15.54 -8.61
CA GLN A 221 -6.15 15.33 -7.84
C GLN A 221 -5.09 14.57 -8.65
N MET A 222 -5.49 13.58 -9.43
CA MET A 222 -4.58 12.83 -10.30
C MET A 222 -3.96 13.72 -11.39
N ARG A 223 -4.75 14.65 -11.97
CA ARG A 223 -4.21 15.66 -12.92
C ARG A 223 -3.15 16.55 -12.28
N LEU A 224 -3.38 16.99 -11.03
CA LEU A 224 -2.40 17.80 -10.29
C LEU A 224 -1.11 17.02 -10.01
N ALA A 225 -1.23 15.76 -9.59
CA ALA A 225 -0.08 14.90 -9.32
C ALA A 225 0.76 14.63 -10.58
N ARG A 226 0.12 14.38 -11.73
CA ARG A 226 0.81 14.23 -13.01
C ARG A 226 1.50 15.54 -13.45
N GLN A 227 0.85 16.68 -13.23
CA GLN A 227 1.46 17.98 -13.52
C GLN A 227 2.66 18.25 -12.61
N GLU A 228 2.54 17.96 -11.31
CA GLU A 228 3.65 18.06 -10.35
C GLU A 228 4.82 17.17 -10.77
N PHE A 229 4.58 15.89 -11.09
CA PHE A 229 5.61 14.97 -11.57
C PHE A 229 6.38 15.55 -12.77
N ARG A 230 5.68 16.06 -13.78
CA ARG A 230 6.29 16.66 -14.97
C ARG A 230 7.12 17.90 -14.65
N VAL A 231 6.67 18.73 -13.69
CA VAL A 231 7.39 19.92 -13.24
C VAL A 231 8.65 19.54 -12.48
N VAL A 232 8.55 18.62 -11.53
CA VAL A 232 9.67 18.23 -10.66
C VAL A 232 10.74 17.46 -11.45
N THR A 233 10.34 16.65 -12.43
CA THR A 233 11.28 15.91 -13.30
C THR A 233 11.84 16.71 -14.45
N GLY A 234 11.39 17.97 -14.61
CA GLY A 234 11.91 18.89 -15.65
C GLY A 234 11.40 18.63 -17.08
N VAL A 235 10.37 17.75 -17.25
CA VAL A 235 9.77 17.45 -18.55
C VAL A 235 8.55 18.32 -18.89
N ALA A 236 8.17 19.23 -17.98
CA ALA A 236 7.05 20.12 -18.17
C ALA A 236 7.39 21.28 -19.11
N THR A 237 6.41 21.69 -19.91
CA THR A 237 6.51 22.89 -20.76
C THR A 237 6.50 24.17 -19.91
N PRO A 238 7.01 25.33 -20.41
CA PRO A 238 6.92 26.60 -19.71
C PRO A 238 5.50 27.01 -19.31
N ALA A 239 4.50 26.66 -20.11
CA ALA A 239 3.09 26.92 -19.81
C ALA A 239 2.59 26.09 -18.62
N GLU A 240 2.93 24.78 -18.56
CA GLU A 240 2.61 23.89 -17.45
C GLU A 240 3.27 24.36 -16.14
N ILE A 241 4.55 24.75 -16.20
CA ILE A 241 5.28 25.30 -15.04
C ILE A 241 4.60 26.59 -14.52
N LYS A 242 4.20 27.47 -15.42
CA LYS A 242 3.49 28.71 -15.06
C LYS A 242 2.14 28.41 -14.40
N ALA A 243 1.39 27.47 -14.96
CA ALA A 243 0.09 27.03 -14.42
C ALA A 243 0.25 26.40 -13.03
N TYR A 244 1.21 25.51 -12.86
CA TYR A 244 1.52 24.85 -11.58
C TYR A 244 1.89 25.89 -10.51
N LYS A 245 2.82 26.79 -10.81
CA LYS A 245 3.22 27.86 -9.88
C LYS A 245 2.07 28.80 -9.51
N LYS A 246 1.12 29.05 -10.42
CA LYS A 246 -0.07 29.87 -10.14
C LYS A 246 -1.02 29.17 -9.18
N ALA A 247 -1.22 27.87 -9.33
CA ALA A 247 -2.08 27.05 -8.47
C ALA A 247 -1.50 26.88 -7.04
N HIS A 248 -0.17 26.95 -6.88
CA HIS A 248 0.55 26.75 -5.60
C HIS A 248 1.15 28.04 -5.02
N LYS A 249 0.77 29.21 -5.54
CA LYS A 249 1.08 30.50 -4.85
C LYS A 249 0.19 30.62 -3.62
N LYS A 250 0.83 30.46 -2.46
CA LYS A 250 0.26 30.90 -1.17
C LYS A 250 0.31 32.40 -1.03
#